data_5ec94c9cddb32bc4c0b3771a636093ca
#
_entry.id   5ec94c9cddb32bc4c0b3771a636093ca
#
_cell.length_a   1.000
_cell.length_b   1.000
_cell.length_c   1.000
_cell.angle_alpha   90.00
_cell.angle_beta   90.00
_cell.angle_gamma   90.00
#
_symmetry.space_group_name_H-M   'P 1'
#
loop_
_entity.id
_entity.type
_entity.pdbx_description
1 polymer ?
#
loop_
_entity_poly.entity_id
_entity_poly.type
_entity_poly.pdbx_seq_one_letter_code
_entity_poly.pdbx_strand_id
1 'polypeptide(L)'
;MTQALTSQTTAAVAKGGLGTARLTAAGLVTVLLGAALPALDFFIVNVALPTIDRSLNASATMLELIVAGYGIAYGLLLVLGGRLGDTFGRRRLFMAGMAAFTITSLACGLAPTAGLLVAARVAQGASAALMLPQVLSTIQATTTGEHRSKALGMYGATGGIAMTVGQLLGGVLVAANIAGTS
;
A
#
# COMPACT_ATOMS: atom_id res chain seq x y z
N MET A 1 -48.97 -29.88 -3.46
CA MET A 1 -47.94 -30.10 -2.44
C MET A 1 -46.54 -29.61 -2.92
N THR A 2 -46.20 -29.76 -4.18
CA THR A 2 -44.93 -29.41 -4.79
C THR A 2 -44.65 -27.87 -4.85
N GLN A 3 -45.70 -27.05 -5.10
CA GLN A 3 -45.56 -25.57 -5.18
C GLN A 3 -45.26 -24.90 -3.82
N ALA A 4 -45.75 -25.48 -2.72
CA ALA A 4 -45.50 -24.93 -1.39
C ALA A 4 -44.04 -25.16 -0.93
N LEU A 5 -43.43 -26.26 -1.34
CA LEU A 5 -42.02 -26.55 -1.05
C LEU A 5 -41.07 -25.64 -1.84
N THR A 6 -41.40 -25.34 -3.09
CA THR A 6 -40.60 -24.45 -3.94
C THR A 6 -40.62 -23.01 -3.41
N SER A 7 -41.77 -22.51 -2.92
CA SER A 7 -41.88 -21.15 -2.37
C SER A 7 -41.14 -20.98 -1.04
N GLN A 8 -41.14 -22.02 -0.19
CA GLN A 8 -40.38 -21.98 1.07
C GLN A 8 -38.86 -22.03 0.86
N THR A 9 -38.40 -22.81 -0.13
CA THR A 9 -37.00 -22.89 -0.49
C THR A 9 -36.48 -21.54 -1.06
N THR A 10 -37.30 -20.90 -1.91
CA THR A 10 -36.97 -19.57 -2.47
C THR A 10 -36.97 -18.49 -1.40
N ALA A 11 -37.89 -18.54 -0.42
CA ALA A 11 -37.91 -17.59 0.70
C ALA A 11 -36.77 -17.81 1.70
N ALA A 12 -36.31 -19.05 1.89
CA ALA A 12 -35.17 -19.36 2.75
C ALA A 12 -33.85 -18.91 2.13
N VAL A 13 -33.68 -19.06 0.81
CA VAL A 13 -32.54 -18.57 0.06
C VAL A 13 -32.48 -17.02 0.06
N ALA A 14 -33.65 -16.36 -0.01
CA ALA A 14 -33.73 -14.90 0.06
C ALA A 14 -33.41 -14.33 1.46
N LYS A 15 -33.70 -15.09 2.53
CA LYS A 15 -33.34 -14.69 3.93
C LYS A 15 -31.91 -15.04 4.34
N GLY A 16 -31.24 -15.94 3.63
CA GLY A 16 -29.83 -16.26 3.78
C GLY A 16 -28.90 -15.29 3.05
N GLY A 17 -29.34 -14.06 2.78
CA GLY A 17 -28.50 -13.01 2.22
C GLY A 17 -27.26 -12.86 3.09
N LEU A 18 -26.15 -13.45 2.62
CA LEU A 18 -24.80 -13.11 3.07
C LEU A 18 -24.74 -11.59 3.13
N GLY A 19 -24.79 -11.05 4.34
CA GLY A 19 -24.61 -9.62 4.57
C GLY A 19 -23.32 -9.22 3.87
N THR A 20 -23.43 -8.68 2.67
CA THR A 20 -22.30 -8.04 1.99
C THR A 20 -21.89 -6.93 2.93
N ALA A 21 -20.81 -7.15 3.66
CA ALA A 21 -20.25 -6.16 4.56
C ALA A 21 -19.94 -4.92 3.70
N ARG A 22 -20.86 -3.96 3.70
CA ARG A 22 -20.69 -2.70 2.97
C ARG A 22 -19.50 -1.99 3.59
N LEU A 23 -18.56 -1.64 2.75
CA LEU A 23 -17.44 -0.81 3.19
C LEU A 23 -18.01 0.51 3.71
N THR A 24 -17.80 0.78 5.01
CA THR A 24 -18.17 2.07 5.58
C THR A 24 -17.27 3.17 5.01
N ALA A 25 -17.73 4.41 5.02
CA ALA A 25 -16.89 5.53 4.59
C ALA A 25 -15.54 5.57 5.34
N ALA A 26 -15.56 5.32 6.65
CA ALA A 26 -14.33 5.20 7.46
C ALA A 26 -13.43 4.05 6.98
N GLY A 27 -14.01 2.88 6.66
CA GLY A 27 -13.24 1.75 6.12
C GLY A 27 -12.60 2.08 4.78
N LEU A 28 -13.31 2.76 3.88
CA LEU A 28 -12.76 3.21 2.60
C LEU A 28 -11.60 4.18 2.80
N VAL A 29 -11.77 5.19 3.65
CA VAL A 29 -10.71 6.15 3.98
C VAL A 29 -9.47 5.45 4.54
N THR A 30 -9.64 4.51 5.48
CA THR A 30 -8.52 3.75 6.06
C THR A 30 -7.75 2.97 5.00
N VAL A 31 -8.46 2.31 4.09
CA VAL A 31 -7.85 1.52 3.01
C VAL A 31 -7.14 2.42 2.00
N LEU A 32 -7.71 3.58 1.66
CA LEU A 32 -7.10 4.56 0.76
C LEU A 32 -5.87 5.23 1.39
N LEU A 33 -5.90 5.58 2.67
CA LEU A 33 -4.72 6.09 3.39
C LEU A 33 -3.60 5.06 3.42
N GLY A 34 -3.94 3.78 3.67
CA GLY A 34 -2.95 2.70 3.59
C GLY A 34 -2.34 2.54 2.20
N ALA A 35 -3.10 2.80 1.13
CA ALA A 35 -2.57 2.79 -0.23
C ALA A 35 -1.71 4.02 -0.55
N ALA A 36 -1.99 5.16 0.08
CA ALA A 36 -1.23 6.39 -0.10
C ALA A 36 0.21 6.28 0.46
N LEU A 37 0.39 5.58 1.59
CA LEU A 37 1.67 5.50 2.29
C LEU A 37 2.82 4.98 1.41
N PRO A 38 2.71 3.84 0.70
CA PRO A 38 3.77 3.36 -0.20
C PRO A 38 4.08 4.32 -1.35
N ALA A 39 3.07 5.01 -1.87
CA ALA A 39 3.25 5.99 -2.94
C ALA A 39 3.96 7.24 -2.41
N LEU A 40 3.52 7.81 -1.28
CA LEU A 40 4.18 8.95 -0.61
C LEU A 40 5.65 8.65 -0.37
N ASP A 41 5.96 7.52 0.25
CA ASP A 41 7.31 7.09 0.59
C ASP A 41 8.19 6.98 -0.65
N PHE A 42 7.69 6.35 -1.72
CA PHE A 42 8.42 6.23 -2.97
C PHE A 42 8.85 7.60 -3.51
N PHE A 43 7.96 8.58 -3.52
CA PHE A 43 8.25 9.91 -4.06
C PHE A 43 9.11 10.75 -3.12
N ILE A 44 8.96 10.63 -1.80
CA ILE A 44 9.83 11.30 -0.81
C ILE A 44 11.28 10.85 -1.00
N VAL A 45 11.53 9.55 -1.12
CA VAL A 45 12.89 9.01 -1.28
C VAL A 45 13.51 9.48 -2.59
N ASN A 46 12.76 9.55 -3.70
CA ASN A 46 13.29 10.06 -4.96
C ASN A 46 13.78 11.51 -4.85
N VAL A 47 13.09 12.37 -4.12
CA VAL A 47 13.50 13.75 -3.87
C VAL A 47 14.71 13.81 -2.92
N ALA A 48 14.83 12.87 -1.99
CA ALA A 48 15.90 12.81 -1.00
C ALA A 48 17.22 12.22 -1.54
N LEU A 49 17.25 11.65 -2.75
CA LEU A 49 18.44 10.99 -3.31
C LEU A 49 19.73 11.86 -3.25
N PRO A 50 19.71 13.16 -3.60
CA PRO A 50 20.92 13.98 -3.50
C PRO A 50 21.43 14.18 -2.06
N THR A 51 20.51 14.13 -1.09
CA THR A 51 20.89 14.22 0.34
C THR A 51 21.46 12.89 0.82
N ILE A 52 20.86 11.77 0.41
CA ILE A 52 21.35 10.41 0.68
C ILE A 52 22.76 10.21 0.12
N ASP A 53 23.02 10.68 -1.11
CA ASP A 53 24.35 10.66 -1.72
C ASP A 53 25.40 11.33 -0.83
N ARG A 54 25.13 12.57 -0.41
CA ARG A 54 26.05 13.35 0.42
C ARG A 54 26.25 12.74 1.82
N SER A 55 25.16 12.28 2.46
CA SER A 55 25.21 11.80 3.85
C SER A 55 25.82 10.40 3.99
N LEU A 56 25.60 9.51 3.02
CA LEU A 56 26.09 8.13 3.05
C LEU A 56 27.25 7.86 2.10
N ASN A 57 27.77 8.87 1.38
CA ASN A 57 28.79 8.73 0.32
C ASN A 57 28.41 7.58 -0.63
N ALA A 58 27.15 7.56 -1.08
CA ALA A 58 26.59 6.47 -1.85
C ALA A 58 27.09 6.56 -3.30
N SER A 59 27.55 5.45 -3.88
CA SER A 59 27.84 5.40 -5.32
C SER A 59 26.56 5.55 -6.15
N ALA A 60 26.67 5.98 -7.41
CA ALA A 60 25.55 6.07 -8.34
C ALA A 60 24.75 4.75 -8.40
N THR A 61 25.45 3.61 -8.45
CA THR A 61 24.83 2.27 -8.43
C THR A 61 24.03 2.03 -7.15
N MET A 62 24.50 2.48 -5.98
CA MET A 62 23.75 2.33 -4.73
C MET A 62 22.50 3.20 -4.73
N LEU A 63 22.55 4.42 -5.26
CA LEU A 63 21.37 5.28 -5.41
C LEU A 63 20.31 4.66 -6.33
N GLU A 64 20.75 4.07 -7.45
CA GLU A 64 19.86 3.33 -8.34
C GLU A 64 19.23 2.11 -7.64
N LEU A 65 20.02 1.35 -6.87
CA LEU A 65 19.51 0.20 -6.12
C LEU A 65 18.53 0.58 -5.00
N ILE A 66 18.69 1.74 -4.36
CA ILE A 66 17.74 2.25 -3.35
C ILE A 66 16.35 2.42 -3.97
N VAL A 67 16.26 2.94 -5.19
CA VAL A 67 14.99 3.12 -5.89
C VAL A 67 14.51 1.81 -6.53
N ALA A 68 15.38 1.18 -7.32
CA ALA A 68 15.04 -0.02 -8.07
C ALA A 68 14.74 -1.21 -7.15
N GLY A 69 15.47 -1.37 -6.05
CA GLY A 69 15.27 -2.46 -5.09
C GLY A 69 13.87 -2.49 -4.51
N TYR A 70 13.32 -1.32 -4.15
CA TYR A 70 11.92 -1.20 -3.74
C TYR A 70 10.96 -1.62 -4.87
N GLY A 71 11.13 -1.06 -6.07
CA GLY A 71 10.24 -1.32 -7.21
C GLY A 71 10.27 -2.78 -7.66
N ILE A 72 11.45 -3.39 -7.71
CA ILE A 72 11.63 -4.80 -8.08
C ILE A 72 10.98 -5.72 -7.05
N ALA A 73 11.26 -5.53 -5.75
CA ALA A 73 10.66 -6.33 -4.69
C ALA A 73 9.13 -6.21 -4.68
N TYR A 74 8.62 -4.98 -4.82
CA TYR A 74 7.19 -4.71 -4.96
C TYR A 74 6.58 -5.45 -6.15
N GLY A 75 7.14 -5.29 -7.35
CA GLY A 75 6.60 -5.88 -8.57
C GLY A 75 6.62 -7.42 -8.54
N LEU A 76 7.73 -8.02 -8.12
CA LEU A 76 7.87 -9.48 -8.04
C LEU A 76 6.91 -10.11 -7.03
N LEU A 77 6.68 -9.45 -5.89
CA LEU A 77 5.86 -9.99 -4.80
C LEU A 77 4.38 -9.59 -4.87
N LEU A 78 4.00 -8.69 -5.79
CA LEU A 78 2.63 -8.20 -5.92
C LEU A 78 1.59 -9.31 -6.10
N VAL A 79 1.88 -10.26 -7.00
CA VAL A 79 1.00 -11.40 -7.28
C VAL A 79 0.94 -12.34 -6.08
N LEU A 80 2.08 -12.58 -5.43
CA LEU A 80 2.14 -13.40 -4.22
C LEU A 80 1.33 -12.76 -3.09
N GLY A 81 1.47 -11.45 -2.88
CA GLY A 81 0.69 -10.69 -1.90
C GLY A 81 -0.82 -10.83 -2.11
N GLY A 82 -1.28 -10.81 -3.37
CA GLY A 82 -2.68 -11.04 -3.69
C GLY A 82 -3.15 -12.44 -3.26
N ARG A 83 -2.41 -13.49 -3.63
CA ARG A 83 -2.74 -14.88 -3.25
C ARG A 83 -2.71 -15.12 -1.74
N LEU A 84 -1.73 -14.55 -1.04
CA LEU A 84 -1.64 -14.63 0.41
C LEU A 84 -2.87 -13.99 1.09
N GLY A 85 -3.39 -12.89 0.53
CA GLY A 85 -4.60 -12.25 1.02
C GLY A 85 -5.85 -13.12 0.92
N ASP A 86 -5.96 -13.89 -0.15
CA ASP A 86 -7.07 -14.83 -0.32
C ASP A 86 -6.96 -16.02 0.66
N THR A 87 -5.74 -16.45 1.01
CA THR A 87 -5.48 -17.57 1.92
C THR A 87 -5.59 -17.16 3.40
N PHE A 88 -4.92 -16.09 3.81
CA PHE A 88 -4.81 -15.68 5.22
C PHE A 88 -5.82 -14.60 5.64
N GLY A 89 -6.59 -14.09 4.68
CA GLY A 89 -7.57 -13.03 4.88
C GLY A 89 -7.00 -11.63 4.64
N ARG A 90 -7.70 -10.88 3.80
CA ARG A 90 -7.30 -9.55 3.29
C ARG A 90 -6.99 -8.56 4.41
N ARG A 91 -7.85 -8.48 5.43
CA ARG A 91 -7.66 -7.57 6.56
C ARG A 91 -6.39 -7.87 7.35
N ARG A 92 -6.14 -9.15 7.62
CA ARG A 92 -4.94 -9.57 8.38
C ARG A 92 -3.67 -9.26 7.61
N LEU A 93 -3.68 -9.58 6.31
CA LEU A 93 -2.51 -9.34 5.48
C LEU A 93 -2.25 -7.83 5.25
N PHE A 94 -3.30 -7.03 5.09
CA PHE A 94 -3.19 -5.57 5.03
C PHE A 94 -2.55 -5.00 6.30
N MET A 95 -3.02 -5.42 7.49
CA MET A 95 -2.47 -4.96 8.76
C MET A 95 -1.02 -5.41 8.97
N ALA A 96 -0.70 -6.65 8.62
CA ALA A 96 0.67 -7.17 8.68
C ALA A 96 1.61 -6.42 7.72
N GLY A 97 1.15 -6.17 6.48
CA GLY A 97 1.89 -5.39 5.50
C GLY A 97 2.12 -3.94 5.96
N MET A 98 1.10 -3.31 6.56
CA MET A 98 1.23 -1.95 7.13
C MET A 98 2.22 -1.90 8.28
N ALA A 99 2.18 -2.85 9.21
CA ALA A 99 3.14 -2.94 10.30
C ALA A 99 4.58 -3.16 9.77
N ALA A 100 4.75 -4.10 8.84
CA ALA A 100 6.03 -4.37 8.20
C ALA A 100 6.55 -3.14 7.43
N PHE A 101 5.66 -2.44 6.71
CA PHE A 101 6.00 -1.22 5.99
C PHE A 101 6.47 -0.11 6.93
N THR A 102 5.79 0.08 8.07
CA THR A 102 6.17 1.07 9.08
C THR A 102 7.54 0.75 9.69
N ILE A 103 7.78 -0.52 10.03
CA ILE A 103 9.06 -0.96 10.59
C ILE A 103 10.20 -0.77 9.57
N THR A 104 9.99 -1.16 8.32
CA THR A 104 10.99 -1.02 7.27
C THR A 104 11.21 0.44 6.88
N SER A 105 10.18 1.30 6.94
CA SER A 105 10.32 2.75 6.76
C SER A 105 11.20 3.36 7.86
N LEU A 106 10.99 2.95 9.12
CA LEU A 106 11.86 3.35 10.22
C LEU A 106 13.31 2.87 10.01
N ALA A 107 13.49 1.63 9.56
CA ALA A 107 14.80 1.09 9.23
C ALA A 107 15.50 1.86 8.11
N CYS A 108 14.75 2.33 7.09
CA CYS A 108 15.29 3.21 6.05
C CYS A 108 15.80 4.53 6.65
N GLY A 109 15.01 5.16 7.54
CA GLY A 109 15.42 6.42 8.20
C GLY A 109 16.60 6.30 9.15
N LEU A 110 16.85 5.11 9.69
CA LEU A 110 17.95 4.83 10.63
C LEU A 110 19.15 4.13 9.96
N ALA A 111 19.15 3.96 8.64
CA ALA A 111 20.20 3.22 7.94
C ALA A 111 21.55 3.98 7.97
N PRO A 112 22.58 3.42 8.60
CA PRO A 112 23.89 4.08 8.70
C PRO A 112 24.76 3.93 7.45
N THR A 113 24.36 3.10 6.50
CA THR A 113 25.09 2.83 5.25
C THR A 113 24.12 2.69 4.07
N ALA A 114 24.60 3.04 2.86
CA ALA A 114 23.82 2.88 1.64
C ALA A 114 23.38 1.41 1.40
N GLY A 115 24.24 0.43 1.72
CA GLY A 115 23.90 -1.00 1.57
C GLY A 115 22.75 -1.43 2.50
N LEU A 116 22.75 -0.96 3.75
CA LEU A 116 21.63 -1.25 4.68
C LEU A 116 20.35 -0.54 4.24
N LEU A 117 20.46 0.67 3.70
CA LEU A 117 19.32 1.38 3.11
C LEU A 117 18.74 0.61 1.93
N VAL A 118 19.55 0.06 1.02
CA VAL A 118 19.09 -0.80 -0.08
C VAL A 118 18.33 -2.01 0.46
N ALA A 119 18.88 -2.71 1.46
CA ALA A 119 18.22 -3.87 2.06
C ALA A 119 16.86 -3.49 2.70
N ALA A 120 16.81 -2.37 3.42
CA ALA A 120 15.57 -1.86 4.01
C ALA A 120 14.54 -1.48 2.93
N ARG A 121 14.96 -0.88 1.81
CA ARG A 121 14.10 -0.56 0.66
C ARG A 121 13.53 -1.80 -0.02
N VAL A 122 14.30 -2.85 -0.18
CA VAL A 122 13.82 -4.14 -0.69
C VAL A 122 12.74 -4.72 0.25
N ALA A 123 12.98 -4.74 1.55
CA ALA A 123 12.02 -5.20 2.55
C ALA A 123 10.74 -4.33 2.58
N GLN A 124 10.89 -3.03 2.37
CA GLN A 124 9.79 -2.07 2.31
C GLN A 124 8.93 -2.27 1.05
N GLY A 125 9.54 -2.50 -0.10
CA GLY A 125 8.84 -2.87 -1.34
C GLY A 125 8.07 -4.18 -1.20
N ALA A 126 8.65 -5.18 -0.54
CA ALA A 126 7.97 -6.43 -0.21
C ALA A 126 6.76 -6.20 0.70
N SER A 127 6.88 -5.33 1.69
CA SER A 127 5.78 -4.95 2.60
C SER A 127 4.63 -4.24 1.85
N ALA A 128 4.95 -3.34 0.92
CA ALA A 128 3.97 -2.68 0.06
C ALA A 128 3.22 -3.68 -0.83
N ALA A 129 3.91 -4.71 -1.34
CA ALA A 129 3.32 -5.78 -2.13
C ALA A 129 2.30 -6.62 -1.34
N LEU A 130 2.42 -6.71 -0.03
CA LEU A 130 1.42 -7.35 0.83
C LEU A 130 0.18 -6.48 1.04
N MET A 131 0.31 -5.15 0.99
CA MET A 131 -0.78 -4.20 1.29
C MET A 131 -1.67 -3.92 0.07
N LEU A 132 -1.07 -3.51 -1.04
CA LEU A 132 -1.79 -2.90 -2.16
C LEU A 132 -2.81 -3.82 -2.84
N PRO A 133 -2.56 -5.13 -3.05
CA PRO A 133 -3.58 -6.03 -3.58
C PRO A 133 -4.81 -6.15 -2.67
N GLN A 134 -4.62 -6.01 -1.35
CA GLN A 134 -5.72 -6.10 -0.38
C GLN A 134 -6.66 -4.90 -0.48
N VAL A 135 -6.13 -3.72 -0.80
CA VAL A 135 -6.92 -2.50 -1.04
C VAL A 135 -7.87 -2.71 -2.19
N LEU A 136 -7.35 -3.06 -3.37
CA LEU A 136 -8.15 -3.31 -4.57
C LEU A 136 -9.16 -4.44 -4.37
N SER A 137 -8.70 -5.56 -3.80
CA SER A 137 -9.58 -6.72 -3.51
C SER A 137 -10.70 -6.36 -2.53
N THR A 138 -10.43 -5.51 -1.54
CA THR A 138 -11.44 -5.04 -0.58
C THR A 138 -12.48 -4.18 -1.28
N ILE A 139 -12.05 -3.18 -2.07
CA ILE A 139 -12.95 -2.33 -2.84
C ILE A 139 -13.84 -3.18 -3.76
N GLN A 140 -13.24 -4.10 -4.52
CA GLN A 140 -13.97 -4.95 -5.47
C GLN A 140 -14.98 -5.88 -4.79
N ALA A 141 -14.66 -6.42 -3.62
CA ALA A 141 -15.53 -7.34 -2.89
C ALA A 141 -16.69 -6.65 -2.16
N THR A 142 -16.52 -5.37 -1.78
CA THR A 142 -17.46 -4.65 -0.92
C THR A 142 -18.30 -3.60 -1.65
N THR A 143 -17.99 -3.33 -2.92
CA THR A 143 -18.66 -2.32 -3.73
C THR A 143 -19.12 -2.89 -5.07
N THR A 144 -20.24 -2.36 -5.61
CA THR A 144 -20.80 -2.76 -6.91
C THR A 144 -21.25 -1.53 -7.69
N GLY A 145 -21.43 -1.68 -9.01
CA GLY A 145 -21.97 -0.64 -9.88
C GLY A 145 -21.24 0.71 -9.74
N GLU A 146 -22.00 1.77 -9.64
CA GLU A 146 -21.49 3.15 -9.54
C GLU A 146 -20.61 3.38 -8.30
N HIS A 147 -20.92 2.74 -7.16
CA HIS A 147 -20.12 2.83 -5.95
C HIS A 147 -18.71 2.25 -6.14
N ARG A 148 -18.59 1.16 -6.92
CA ARG A 148 -17.28 0.58 -7.26
C ARG A 148 -16.48 1.55 -8.14
N SER A 149 -17.10 2.11 -9.15
CA SER A 149 -16.44 3.08 -10.06
C SER A 149 -15.93 4.29 -9.28
N LYS A 150 -16.74 4.85 -8.36
CA LYS A 150 -16.33 5.94 -7.47
C LYS A 150 -15.16 5.54 -6.56
N ALA A 151 -15.22 4.37 -5.91
CA ALA A 151 -14.16 3.89 -5.02
C ALA A 151 -12.84 3.64 -5.77
N LEU A 152 -12.89 3.09 -6.97
CA LEU A 152 -11.71 2.91 -7.83
C LEU A 152 -11.15 4.25 -8.33
N GLY A 153 -12.03 5.20 -8.67
CA GLY A 153 -11.63 6.57 -9.01
C GLY A 153 -10.92 7.27 -7.84
N MET A 154 -11.44 7.13 -6.62
CA MET A 154 -10.80 7.64 -5.40
C MET A 154 -9.45 6.97 -5.14
N TYR A 155 -9.33 5.65 -5.37
CA TYR A 155 -8.06 4.94 -5.26
C TYR A 155 -7.02 5.49 -6.25
N GLY A 156 -7.39 5.70 -7.51
CA GLY A 156 -6.51 6.31 -8.51
C GLY A 156 -6.12 7.75 -8.15
N ALA A 157 -7.09 8.57 -7.70
CA ALA A 157 -6.84 9.93 -7.25
C ALA A 157 -5.90 9.97 -6.02
N THR A 158 -6.04 9.01 -5.09
CA THR A 158 -5.16 8.87 -3.93
C THR A 158 -3.70 8.69 -4.36
N GLY A 159 -3.44 7.88 -5.40
CA GLY A 159 -2.09 7.72 -5.97
C GLY A 159 -1.51 9.03 -6.51
N GLY A 160 -2.30 9.79 -7.28
CA GLY A 160 -1.88 11.11 -7.82
C GLY A 160 -1.63 12.15 -6.72
N ILE A 161 -2.51 12.21 -5.71
CA ILE A 161 -2.33 13.09 -4.55
C ILE A 161 -1.08 12.70 -3.77
N ALA A 162 -0.89 11.40 -3.49
CA ALA A 162 0.27 10.90 -2.78
C ALA A 162 1.59 11.22 -3.51
N MET A 163 1.60 11.13 -4.85
CA MET A 163 2.74 11.55 -5.66
C MET A 163 3.08 13.02 -5.44
N THR A 164 2.09 13.91 -5.60
CA THR A 164 2.30 15.36 -5.46
C THR A 164 2.71 15.73 -4.03
N VAL A 165 2.00 15.22 -3.04
CA VAL A 165 2.28 15.47 -1.62
C VAL A 165 3.65 14.89 -1.23
N GLY A 166 4.01 13.69 -1.72
CA GLY A 166 5.30 13.06 -1.47
C GLY A 166 6.46 13.90 -1.99
N GLN A 167 6.35 14.44 -3.21
CA GLN A 167 7.36 15.33 -3.77
C GLN A 167 7.49 16.64 -2.99
N LEU A 168 6.37 17.27 -2.63
CA LEU A 168 6.38 18.51 -1.85
C LEU A 168 6.96 18.29 -0.44
N LEU A 169 6.51 17.25 0.26
CA LEU A 169 7.03 16.90 1.58
C LEU A 169 8.53 16.56 1.51
N GLY A 170 8.95 15.77 0.52
CA GLY A 170 10.34 15.45 0.30
C GLY A 170 11.19 16.70 0.10
N GLY A 171 10.74 17.64 -0.73
CA GLY A 171 11.40 18.94 -0.94
C GLY A 171 11.50 19.77 0.33
N VAL A 172 10.41 19.90 1.10
CA VAL A 172 10.40 20.63 2.38
C VAL A 172 11.33 19.98 3.41
N LEU A 173 11.30 18.65 3.54
CA LEU A 173 12.17 17.93 4.48
C LEU A 173 13.65 18.10 4.14
N VAL A 174 13.99 18.01 2.86
CA VAL A 174 15.38 18.24 2.39
C VAL A 174 15.81 19.70 2.62
N ALA A 175 14.95 20.68 2.30
CA ALA A 175 15.25 22.10 2.49
C ALA A 175 15.36 22.49 3.97
N ALA A 176 14.54 21.89 4.83
CA ALA A 176 14.56 22.18 6.27
C ALA A 176 15.73 21.51 7.00
N ASN A 177 16.50 20.65 6.32
CA ASN A 177 17.62 19.89 6.90
C ASN A 177 17.27 19.24 8.27
N ILE A 178 16.07 18.67 8.36
CA ILE A 178 15.49 18.14 9.61
C ILE A 178 16.35 17.00 10.20
N ALA A 179 17.22 16.39 9.40
CA ALA A 179 18.12 15.32 9.85
C ALA A 179 19.45 15.84 10.42
N GLY A 180 19.70 17.15 10.43
CA GLY A 180 20.90 17.73 11.05
C GLY A 180 22.26 17.25 10.48
N THR A 181 22.25 16.69 9.27
CA THR A 181 23.45 16.22 8.56
C THR A 181 23.82 17.25 7.50
N SER A 182 24.48 18.30 7.95
CA SER A 182 25.27 19.19 7.08
C SER A 182 26.71 18.67 6.98
#